data_5c6269781e071ebce3baa8b6f3725006
#
_entry.id   5c6269781e071ebce3baa8b6f3725006
#
_cell.length_a   1.000
_cell.length_b   1.000
_cell.length_c   1.000
_cell.angle_alpha   90.00
_cell.angle_beta   90.00
_cell.angle_gamma   90.00
#
_symmetry.space_group_name_H-M   'P 1'
#
loop_
_entity.id
_entity.type
_entity.pdbx_description
1 polymer ?
#
loop_
_entity_poly.entity_id
_entity_poly.type
_entity_poly.pdbx_seq_one_letter_code
_entity_poly.pdbx_strand_id
1 'polypeptide(L)'
;MTEYGCGAECQEYIAKGTAGDRATFGDVPFDTDFYATAKNFSAQHSKPGDLLKMEPYINATSSWGLPPGATLYRMQYASVGENNTLVPATGSIILPFVHERHKKSLPVVAWAHGTIGTYYGCAPSSSYNIFDYTAWIPLYLAGYAVVAPDYAGLGNNYTAHHYLASTLQAKDMYYGMVASKTALGDLITNRWATAGHSQGGAAVWALTESEEVKLSSGSNCEEEAALEFIGGVAISPAPRIADHVATGLQENRTEPMCAYGPSVYQALEAAQPGSGADMIMPAMKKRMSLAEELGACFDVTAALGLELCENGGGAGELFNATAMQHYQPLYDFQAKYGAGLGKKTNAPMLVVQSQGDSTVPWTVTYEAWETSCKAGGAPVALSLYPALDHSATPGGSSFEWLGWLRERFEGKPVVDDCTKRDYTAVAKADAYLPLDEMH
;
A
#
# COMPACT_ATOMS: atom_id res chain seq x y z
N MET A 1 5.17 -17.12 -25.76
CA MET A 1 3.89 -17.65 -25.24
C MET A 1 3.91 -19.17 -25.06
N THR A 2 4.16 -19.98 -26.12
CA THR A 2 4.12 -21.45 -26.03
C THR A 2 5.12 -22.05 -25.04
N GLU A 3 6.32 -21.51 -24.93
CA GLU A 3 7.35 -21.93 -23.96
C GLU A 3 6.91 -21.73 -22.49
N TYR A 4 6.05 -20.75 -22.22
CA TYR A 4 5.45 -20.49 -20.91
C TYR A 4 4.18 -21.33 -20.67
N GLY A 5 3.80 -22.21 -21.60
CA GLY A 5 2.56 -22.97 -21.55
C GLY A 5 1.30 -22.12 -21.76
N CYS A 6 1.43 -20.87 -22.22
CA CYS A 6 0.34 -19.93 -22.45
C CYS A 6 -0.33 -20.20 -23.81
N GLY A 7 -1.45 -20.94 -23.81
CA GLY A 7 -2.28 -21.24 -24.97
C GLY A 7 -3.23 -20.07 -25.31
N ALA A 8 -4.23 -20.33 -26.16
CA ALA A 8 -5.19 -19.29 -26.59
C ALA A 8 -5.97 -18.69 -25.41
N GLU A 9 -6.44 -19.51 -24.50
CA GLU A 9 -7.20 -19.07 -23.34
C GLU A 9 -6.35 -18.20 -22.38
N CYS A 10 -5.12 -18.61 -22.08
CA CYS A 10 -4.20 -17.78 -21.32
C CYS A 10 -3.98 -16.40 -21.98
N GLN A 11 -3.91 -16.33 -23.31
CA GLN A 11 -3.77 -15.07 -24.04
C GLN A 11 -5.03 -14.18 -23.92
N GLU A 12 -6.21 -14.77 -23.81
CA GLU A 12 -7.45 -14.03 -23.53
C GLU A 12 -7.42 -13.40 -22.12
N TYR A 13 -6.93 -14.15 -21.12
CA TYR A 13 -6.75 -13.62 -19.76
C TYR A 13 -5.72 -12.50 -19.73
N ILE A 14 -4.59 -12.65 -20.42
CA ILE A 14 -3.59 -11.57 -20.56
C ILE A 14 -4.22 -10.33 -21.21
N ALA A 15 -5.06 -10.51 -22.23
CA ALA A 15 -5.72 -9.39 -22.88
C ALA A 15 -6.67 -8.64 -21.92
N LYS A 16 -7.42 -9.36 -21.09
CA LYS A 16 -8.27 -8.79 -20.04
C LYS A 16 -7.43 -8.05 -18.99
N GLY A 17 -6.39 -8.70 -18.46
CA GLY A 17 -5.47 -8.07 -17.49
C GLY A 17 -4.78 -6.84 -18.08
N THR A 18 -4.38 -6.89 -19.37
CA THR A 18 -3.80 -5.71 -20.05
C THR A 18 -4.80 -4.56 -20.16
N ALA A 19 -6.08 -4.86 -20.35
CA ALA A 19 -7.12 -3.82 -20.34
C ALA A 19 -7.29 -3.19 -18.95
N GLY A 20 -7.21 -3.98 -17.87
CA GLY A 20 -7.22 -3.50 -16.50
C GLY A 20 -5.99 -2.65 -16.17
N ASP A 21 -4.79 -3.14 -16.47
CA ASP A 21 -3.55 -2.36 -16.27
C ASP A 21 -3.60 -1.04 -17.08
N ARG A 22 -4.12 -1.07 -18.33
CA ARG A 22 -4.33 0.14 -19.12
C ARG A 22 -5.36 1.08 -18.50
N ALA A 23 -6.42 0.56 -17.88
CA ALA A 23 -7.38 1.39 -17.17
C ALA A 23 -6.74 2.09 -15.96
N THR A 24 -5.79 1.43 -15.29
CA THR A 24 -5.03 2.00 -14.16
C THR A 24 -4.00 3.03 -14.61
N PHE A 25 -3.19 2.72 -15.65
CA PHE A 25 -2.06 3.58 -16.05
C PHE A 25 -2.41 4.57 -17.16
N GLY A 26 -3.50 4.35 -17.88
CA GLY A 26 -3.85 5.10 -19.09
C GLY A 26 -2.93 4.77 -20.26
N ASP A 27 -2.93 5.65 -21.26
CA ASP A 27 -2.03 5.57 -22.43
C ASP A 27 -0.77 6.44 -22.26
N VAL A 28 -0.42 6.82 -21.02
CA VAL A 28 0.78 7.63 -20.74
C VAL A 28 2.01 6.74 -20.79
N PRO A 29 2.98 7.02 -21.67
CA PRO A 29 4.22 6.24 -21.68
C PRO A 29 4.98 6.37 -20.35
N PHE A 30 5.59 5.28 -19.90
CA PHE A 30 6.45 5.31 -18.74
C PHE A 30 7.66 6.23 -18.96
N ASP A 31 7.85 7.21 -18.08
CA ASP A 31 8.89 8.25 -18.20
C ASP A 31 10.23 7.71 -17.67
N THR A 32 10.96 7.01 -18.54
CA THR A 32 12.25 6.42 -18.20
C THR A 32 13.29 7.42 -17.70
N ASP A 33 13.21 8.68 -18.14
CA ASP A 33 14.17 9.74 -17.75
C ASP A 33 13.90 10.22 -16.32
N PHE A 34 12.61 10.35 -15.96
CA PHE A 34 12.27 10.69 -14.60
C PHE A 34 12.62 9.55 -13.63
N TYR A 35 12.28 8.31 -13.97
CA TYR A 35 12.46 7.16 -13.09
C TYR A 35 13.88 6.60 -13.06
N ALA A 36 14.77 7.01 -13.95
CA ALA A 36 16.19 6.69 -13.83
C ALA A 36 16.75 7.19 -12.49
N THR A 37 17.61 6.39 -11.85
CA THR A 37 18.25 6.78 -10.60
C THR A 37 18.92 8.14 -10.72
N ALA A 38 18.58 9.06 -9.87
CA ALA A 38 19.09 10.42 -9.88
C ALA A 38 20.62 10.43 -9.71
N LYS A 39 21.33 11.25 -10.51
CA LYS A 39 22.80 11.30 -10.54
C LYS A 39 23.44 11.70 -9.22
N ASN A 40 22.70 12.40 -8.36
CA ASN A 40 23.14 12.81 -7.01
C ASN A 40 22.85 11.77 -5.94
N PHE A 41 22.20 10.64 -6.27
CA PHE A 41 22.05 9.53 -5.34
C PHE A 41 23.37 8.78 -5.16
N SER A 42 23.72 8.49 -3.92
CA SER A 42 24.85 7.65 -3.56
C SER A 42 24.51 6.78 -2.36
N ALA A 43 24.63 5.47 -2.51
CA ALA A 43 24.39 4.53 -1.42
C ALA A 43 25.33 4.73 -0.19
N GLN A 44 26.48 5.41 -0.38
CA GLN A 44 27.45 5.67 0.68
C GLN A 44 27.35 7.08 1.27
N HIS A 45 26.82 8.07 0.54
CA HIS A 45 26.90 9.47 0.91
C HIS A 45 25.55 10.17 1.07
N SER A 46 24.49 9.67 0.41
CA SER A 46 23.13 10.18 0.64
C SER A 46 22.68 9.87 2.07
N LYS A 47 21.74 10.67 2.56
CA LYS A 47 21.10 10.46 3.86
C LYS A 47 19.66 10.03 3.65
N PRO A 48 19.09 9.21 4.55
CA PRO A 48 17.66 8.92 4.50
C PRO A 48 16.83 10.21 4.51
N GLY A 49 15.90 10.34 3.59
CA GLY A 49 15.08 11.55 3.40
C GLY A 49 15.69 12.63 2.51
N ASP A 50 16.90 12.45 1.97
CA ASP A 50 17.43 13.39 0.97
C ASP A 50 16.51 13.47 -0.24
N LEU A 51 16.08 14.68 -0.60
CA LEU A 51 15.38 14.93 -1.84
C LEU A 51 16.37 14.87 -3.01
N LEU A 52 16.19 13.91 -3.90
CA LEU A 52 17.09 13.69 -5.03
C LEU A 52 16.62 14.43 -6.29
N LYS A 53 15.32 14.45 -6.54
CA LYS A 53 14.71 15.08 -7.70
C LYS A 53 13.24 15.42 -7.40
N MET A 54 12.76 16.53 -7.93
CA MET A 54 11.34 16.90 -7.90
C MET A 54 11.01 17.67 -9.17
N GLU A 55 9.87 17.36 -9.76
CA GLU A 55 9.37 18.08 -10.93
C GLU A 55 7.84 18.14 -10.95
N PRO A 56 7.24 19.18 -11.54
CA PRO A 56 5.81 19.23 -11.75
C PRO A 56 5.38 18.13 -12.73
N TYR A 57 4.29 17.46 -12.43
CA TYR A 57 3.71 16.45 -13.32
C TYR A 57 2.60 17.05 -14.18
N ILE A 58 3.01 17.64 -15.29
CA ILE A 58 2.14 18.45 -16.16
C ILE A 58 1.16 17.56 -16.94
N ASN A 59 1.57 16.36 -17.34
CA ASN A 59 0.74 15.48 -18.17
C ASN A 59 -0.50 14.95 -17.45
N ALA A 60 -0.47 14.83 -16.13
CA ALA A 60 -1.61 14.39 -15.34
C ALA A 60 -2.73 15.45 -15.27
N THR A 61 -2.40 16.74 -15.36
CA THR A 61 -3.38 17.83 -15.29
C THR A 61 -4.23 17.98 -16.55
N SER A 62 -3.84 17.37 -17.66
CA SER A 62 -4.61 17.37 -18.92
C SER A 62 -5.55 16.17 -19.04
N SER A 63 -5.44 15.19 -18.16
CA SER A 63 -6.29 13.99 -18.13
C SER A 63 -7.43 14.13 -17.13
N TRP A 64 -8.56 13.51 -17.42
CA TRP A 64 -9.82 13.61 -16.66
C TRP A 64 -9.78 12.92 -15.27
N GLY A 65 -8.63 12.35 -14.89
CA GLY A 65 -8.49 11.56 -13.67
C GLY A 65 -8.16 12.34 -12.39
N LEU A 66 -7.76 13.61 -12.49
CA LEU A 66 -7.38 14.41 -11.31
C LEU A 66 -8.46 15.43 -10.92
N PRO A 67 -8.64 15.70 -9.62
CA PRO A 67 -9.54 16.76 -9.16
C PRO A 67 -9.13 18.12 -9.75
N PRO A 68 -10.09 18.96 -10.18
CA PRO A 68 -9.79 20.30 -10.65
C PRO A 68 -9.01 21.11 -9.62
N GLY A 69 -7.96 21.80 -10.07
CA GLY A 69 -7.13 22.63 -9.22
C GLY A 69 -6.04 21.89 -8.45
N ALA A 70 -5.90 20.58 -8.59
CA ALA A 70 -4.79 19.86 -7.99
C ALA A 70 -3.47 20.27 -8.62
N THR A 71 -2.46 20.59 -7.78
CA THR A 71 -1.08 20.77 -8.22
C THR A 71 -0.30 19.52 -7.87
N LEU A 72 0.30 18.89 -8.89
CA LEU A 72 0.96 17.59 -8.76
C LEU A 72 2.44 17.70 -9.04
N TYR A 73 3.24 17.07 -8.18
CA TYR A 73 4.67 16.86 -8.38
C TYR A 73 5.00 15.38 -8.27
N ARG A 74 6.00 14.95 -9.02
CA ARG A 74 6.71 13.68 -8.80
C ARG A 74 8.02 13.98 -8.10
N MET A 75 8.47 13.07 -7.24
CA MET A 75 9.75 13.18 -6.54
C MET A 75 10.53 11.87 -6.55
N GLN A 76 11.86 11.98 -6.46
CA GLN A 76 12.74 10.92 -6.02
C GLN A 76 13.40 11.33 -4.71
N TYR A 77 13.56 10.39 -3.81
CA TYR A 77 14.20 10.61 -2.51
C TYR A 77 14.98 9.38 -2.07
N ALA A 78 15.92 9.56 -1.13
CA ALA A 78 16.64 8.46 -0.54
C ALA A 78 15.81 7.83 0.58
N SER A 79 15.51 6.54 0.45
CA SER A 79 14.85 5.73 1.47
C SER A 79 15.82 4.70 2.04
N VAL A 80 15.31 3.86 2.95
CA VAL A 80 16.07 2.82 3.62
C VAL A 80 15.45 1.46 3.33
N GLY A 81 16.16 0.68 2.55
CA GLY A 81 15.79 -0.68 2.20
C GLY A 81 16.26 -1.71 3.22
N GLU A 82 16.39 -2.94 2.76
CA GLU A 82 16.82 -4.07 3.56
C GLU A 82 18.24 -3.85 4.12
N ASN A 83 18.50 -4.41 5.30
CA ASN A 83 19.80 -4.29 6.01
C ASN A 83 20.28 -2.84 6.20
N ASN A 84 19.33 -1.88 6.29
CA ASN A 84 19.57 -0.45 6.40
C ASN A 84 20.41 0.12 5.23
N THR A 85 20.33 -0.49 4.05
CA THR A 85 20.94 0.05 2.84
C THR A 85 20.14 1.23 2.31
N LEU A 86 20.81 2.25 1.77
CA LEU A 86 20.10 3.34 1.10
C LEU A 86 19.63 2.89 -0.28
N VAL A 87 18.40 3.22 -0.59
CA VAL A 87 17.76 2.96 -1.89
C VAL A 87 17.02 4.21 -2.38
N PRO A 88 17.00 4.50 -3.68
CA PRO A 88 16.13 5.54 -4.20
C PRO A 88 14.70 5.03 -4.22
N ALA A 89 13.77 5.87 -3.79
CA ALA A 89 12.34 5.67 -3.91
C ALA A 89 11.69 6.84 -4.65
N THR A 90 10.52 6.61 -5.23
CA THR A 90 9.75 7.62 -5.94
C THR A 90 8.38 7.80 -5.32
N GLY A 91 7.69 8.86 -5.72
CA GLY A 91 6.35 9.15 -5.25
C GLY A 91 5.82 10.46 -5.79
N SER A 92 4.61 10.79 -5.36
CA SER A 92 3.89 12.00 -5.74
C SER A 92 3.61 12.91 -4.56
N ILE A 93 3.53 14.20 -4.83
CA ILE A 93 3.03 15.22 -3.90
C ILE A 93 1.85 15.93 -4.58
N ILE A 94 0.70 15.90 -3.93
CA ILE A 94 -0.53 16.53 -4.41
C ILE A 94 -0.90 17.66 -3.47
N LEU A 95 -1.03 18.87 -4.01
CA LEU A 95 -1.38 20.05 -3.24
C LEU A 95 -2.76 20.56 -3.65
N PRO A 96 -3.64 20.92 -2.70
CA PRO A 96 -4.89 21.59 -2.99
C PRO A 96 -4.62 22.99 -3.58
N PHE A 97 -5.54 23.46 -4.46
CA PHE A 97 -5.40 24.74 -5.15
C PHE A 97 -5.38 25.94 -4.20
N VAL A 98 -6.13 25.86 -3.12
CA VAL A 98 -6.26 26.92 -2.12
C VAL A 98 -6.15 26.40 -0.71
N HIS A 99 -5.69 27.24 0.19
CA HIS A 99 -5.78 27.02 1.62
C HIS A 99 -6.47 28.24 2.29
N GLU A 100 -6.92 28.07 3.50
CA GLU A 100 -7.51 29.18 4.26
C GLU A 100 -6.52 30.32 4.42
N ARG A 101 -6.98 31.56 4.13
CA ARG A 101 -6.15 32.78 4.11
C ARG A 101 -5.35 33.03 5.40
N HIS A 102 -5.83 32.51 6.52
CA HIS A 102 -5.21 32.69 7.84
C HIS A 102 -4.35 31.50 8.29
N LYS A 103 -4.36 30.40 7.56
CA LYS A 103 -3.47 29.26 7.81
C LYS A 103 -2.21 29.44 6.97
N LYS A 104 -1.04 29.37 7.61
CA LYS A 104 0.25 29.50 6.91
C LYS A 104 0.65 28.23 6.18
N SER A 105 0.19 27.07 6.64
CA SER A 105 0.64 25.77 6.15
C SER A 105 -0.54 24.82 5.94
N LEU A 106 -0.44 23.93 4.93
CA LEU A 106 -1.39 22.87 4.66
C LEU A 106 -1.16 21.70 5.63
N PRO A 107 -2.20 21.16 6.26
CA PRO A 107 -2.08 19.88 6.94
C PRO A 107 -1.75 18.80 5.91
N VAL A 108 -0.87 17.84 6.27
CA VAL A 108 -0.35 16.86 5.32
C VAL A 108 -0.60 15.43 5.79
N VAL A 109 -1.07 14.60 4.86
CA VAL A 109 -1.28 13.16 5.08
C VAL A 109 -0.45 12.37 4.07
N ALA A 110 0.35 11.43 4.57
CA ALA A 110 0.98 10.45 3.69
C ALA A 110 -0.04 9.35 3.33
N TRP A 111 -0.23 9.12 2.03
CA TRP A 111 -1.10 8.05 1.53
C TRP A 111 -0.29 6.83 1.12
N ALA A 112 -0.62 5.69 1.69
CA ALA A 112 -0.03 4.38 1.38
C ALA A 112 -0.99 3.58 0.49
N HIS A 113 -0.57 3.32 -0.75
CA HIS A 113 -1.40 2.64 -1.75
C HIS A 113 -1.49 1.12 -1.52
N GLY A 114 -2.54 0.51 -2.08
CA GLY A 114 -2.74 -0.93 -2.14
C GLY A 114 -1.92 -1.61 -3.25
N THR A 115 -2.22 -2.88 -3.49
CA THR A 115 -1.52 -3.69 -4.51
C THR A 115 -1.71 -3.11 -5.91
N ILE A 116 -0.61 -2.91 -6.64
CA ILE A 116 -0.59 -2.40 -8.02
C ILE A 116 0.31 -3.24 -8.94
N GLY A 117 1.08 -4.15 -8.36
CA GLY A 117 2.07 -5.00 -9.04
C GLY A 117 3.43 -4.91 -8.39
N THR A 118 4.39 -5.66 -8.93
CA THR A 118 5.76 -5.76 -8.39
C THR A 118 6.83 -5.31 -9.39
N TYR A 119 6.45 -5.10 -10.64
CA TYR A 119 7.34 -4.59 -11.68
C TYR A 119 7.56 -3.09 -11.50
N TYR A 120 8.78 -2.61 -11.72
CA TYR A 120 9.12 -1.19 -11.48
C TYR A 120 8.26 -0.21 -12.31
N GLY A 121 7.78 -0.62 -13.49
CA GLY A 121 6.90 0.19 -14.33
C GLY A 121 5.50 0.43 -13.75
N CYS A 122 5.16 -0.26 -12.66
CA CYS A 122 3.83 -0.20 -12.04
C CYS A 122 3.70 0.86 -10.93
N ALA A 123 4.51 1.92 -10.98
CA ALA A 123 4.45 2.96 -9.96
C ALA A 123 3.15 3.76 -10.01
N PRO A 124 2.45 3.98 -8.88
CA PRO A 124 1.30 4.90 -8.82
C PRO A 124 1.57 6.26 -9.45
N SER A 125 2.75 6.84 -9.21
CA SER A 125 3.12 8.16 -9.76
C SER A 125 3.28 8.16 -11.29
N SER A 126 3.30 7.00 -11.96
CA SER A 126 3.27 6.88 -13.42
C SER A 126 1.86 6.75 -13.98
N SER A 127 0.85 6.52 -13.13
CA SER A 127 -0.54 6.42 -13.56
C SER A 127 -1.19 7.80 -13.75
N TYR A 128 -2.21 7.88 -14.60
CA TYR A 128 -2.85 9.15 -14.97
C TYR A 128 -3.58 9.82 -13.80
N ASN A 129 -4.04 9.05 -12.80
CA ASN A 129 -4.77 9.53 -11.62
C ASN A 129 -4.05 9.20 -10.29
N ILE A 130 -2.76 8.85 -10.33
CA ILE A 130 -1.98 8.43 -9.16
C ILE A 130 -2.61 7.24 -8.45
N PHE A 131 -3.13 6.29 -9.23
CA PHE A 131 -3.78 5.09 -8.72
C PHE A 131 -4.90 5.43 -7.71
N ASP A 132 -5.78 6.37 -8.06
CA ASP A 132 -6.96 6.63 -7.24
C ASP A 132 -8.11 5.67 -7.60
N TYR A 133 -8.63 5.03 -6.57
CA TYR A 133 -9.83 4.19 -6.57
C TYR A 133 -10.72 4.55 -5.38
N THR A 134 -11.06 5.84 -5.21
CA THR A 134 -11.63 6.45 -4.00
C THR A 134 -10.68 6.45 -2.79
N ALA A 135 -9.39 6.54 -3.06
CA ALA A 135 -8.31 6.36 -2.11
C ALA A 135 -7.76 7.70 -1.59
N TRP A 136 -6.90 8.39 -2.35
CA TRP A 136 -6.28 9.65 -1.91
C TRP A 136 -7.13 10.90 -2.23
N ILE A 137 -7.99 10.87 -3.26
CA ILE A 137 -8.84 12.02 -3.62
C ILE A 137 -9.68 12.52 -2.45
N PRO A 138 -10.29 11.68 -1.59
CA PRO A 138 -10.99 12.16 -0.39
C PRO A 138 -10.13 13.01 0.55
N LEU A 139 -8.83 12.71 0.67
CA LEU A 139 -7.89 13.53 1.46
C LEU A 139 -7.71 14.91 0.82
N TYR A 140 -7.47 14.95 -0.49
CA TYR A 140 -7.37 16.20 -1.25
C TYR A 140 -8.63 17.07 -1.11
N LEU A 141 -9.81 16.46 -1.27
CA LEU A 141 -11.10 17.15 -1.13
C LEU A 141 -11.36 17.65 0.29
N ALA A 142 -10.79 17.00 1.30
CA ALA A 142 -10.81 17.45 2.69
C ALA A 142 -9.77 18.56 2.98
N GLY A 143 -8.97 18.97 1.99
CA GLY A 143 -8.02 20.08 2.09
C GLY A 143 -6.63 19.70 2.60
N TYR A 144 -6.28 18.43 2.61
CA TYR A 144 -4.94 17.96 2.96
C TYR A 144 -3.99 18.05 1.75
N ALA A 145 -2.73 18.41 1.99
CA ALA A 145 -1.67 18.03 1.10
C ALA A 145 -1.47 16.51 1.22
N VAL A 146 -1.25 15.83 0.09
CA VAL A 146 -1.06 14.36 0.08
C VAL A 146 0.35 14.05 -0.40
N VAL A 147 1.09 13.23 0.35
CA VAL A 147 2.37 12.67 -0.04
C VAL A 147 2.15 11.18 -0.27
N ALA A 148 2.32 10.71 -1.50
CA ALA A 148 2.03 9.34 -1.91
C ALA A 148 3.31 8.67 -2.43
N PRO A 149 4.05 7.91 -1.60
CA PRO A 149 5.19 7.12 -2.06
C PRO A 149 4.74 5.99 -2.98
N ASP A 150 5.57 5.65 -3.97
CA ASP A 150 5.38 4.48 -4.82
C ASP A 150 5.89 3.19 -4.16
N TYR A 151 6.68 3.31 -3.09
CA TYR A 151 7.57 2.33 -2.46
C TYR A 151 8.81 2.02 -3.30
N ALA A 152 9.92 1.70 -2.63
CA ALA A 152 11.18 1.34 -3.30
C ALA A 152 10.99 0.10 -4.20
N GLY A 153 11.56 0.18 -5.39
CA GLY A 153 11.42 -0.85 -6.42
C GLY A 153 10.23 -0.66 -7.36
N LEU A 154 9.30 0.27 -7.06
CA LEU A 154 8.33 0.79 -8.01
C LEU A 154 8.80 2.16 -8.52
N GLY A 155 8.59 2.45 -9.80
CA GLY A 155 9.13 3.62 -10.50
C GLY A 155 10.61 3.49 -10.84
N ASN A 156 11.45 3.19 -9.88
CA ASN A 156 12.88 3.02 -10.05
C ASN A 156 13.29 1.56 -9.85
N ASN A 157 14.15 1.04 -10.72
CA ASN A 157 14.60 -0.36 -10.73
C ASN A 157 15.94 -0.61 -10.01
N TYR A 158 16.35 0.29 -9.12
CA TYR A 158 17.59 0.14 -8.35
C TYR A 158 17.54 -1.09 -7.41
N THR A 159 16.38 -1.39 -6.89
CA THR A 159 16.07 -2.58 -6.10
C THR A 159 14.78 -3.23 -6.58
N ALA A 160 14.58 -4.51 -6.28
CA ALA A 160 13.27 -5.13 -6.46
C ALA A 160 12.24 -4.53 -5.49
N HIS A 161 10.96 -4.51 -5.89
CA HIS A 161 9.88 -4.15 -4.98
C HIS A 161 9.62 -5.28 -3.99
N HIS A 162 9.75 -4.98 -2.71
CA HIS A 162 9.45 -5.91 -1.63
C HIS A 162 7.96 -5.81 -1.28
N TYR A 163 7.11 -6.43 -2.11
CA TYR A 163 5.67 -6.46 -1.92
C TYR A 163 5.31 -6.97 -0.52
N LEU A 164 4.37 -6.32 0.18
CA LEU A 164 3.95 -6.64 1.56
C LEU A 164 5.07 -6.62 2.63
N ALA A 165 6.28 -6.14 2.30
CA ALA A 165 7.28 -5.88 3.31
C ALA A 165 6.96 -4.56 4.06
N SER A 166 5.92 -4.62 4.90
CA SER A 166 5.29 -3.45 5.52
C SER A 166 6.26 -2.57 6.28
N THR A 167 7.28 -3.16 6.93
CA THR A 167 8.31 -2.42 7.66
C THR A 167 9.24 -1.61 6.74
N LEU A 168 9.48 -2.06 5.49
CA LEU A 168 10.25 -1.31 4.51
C LEU A 168 9.39 -0.20 3.89
N GLN A 169 8.14 -0.51 3.55
CA GLN A 169 7.18 0.46 3.03
C GLN A 169 6.88 1.59 4.03
N ALA A 170 6.88 1.28 5.33
CA ALA A 170 6.79 2.28 6.40
C ALA A 170 7.97 3.27 6.35
N LYS A 171 9.19 2.80 6.07
CA LYS A 171 10.35 3.67 5.88
C LYS A 171 10.21 4.54 4.63
N ASP A 172 9.70 3.98 3.53
CA ASP A 172 9.44 4.76 2.31
C ASP A 172 8.44 5.90 2.57
N MET A 173 7.40 5.65 3.38
CA MET A 173 6.44 6.67 3.80
C MET A 173 7.11 7.75 4.66
N TYR A 174 7.88 7.36 5.67
CA TYR A 174 8.54 8.29 6.59
C TYR A 174 9.55 9.18 5.86
N TYR A 175 10.46 8.58 5.08
CA TYR A 175 11.50 9.32 4.36
C TYR A 175 10.94 10.12 3.18
N GLY A 176 9.83 9.68 2.58
CA GLY A 176 9.06 10.48 1.63
C GLY A 176 8.50 11.76 2.25
N MET A 177 8.02 11.68 3.51
CA MET A 177 7.60 12.86 4.27
C MET A 177 8.76 13.79 4.59
N VAL A 178 9.93 13.26 5.01
CA VAL A 178 11.15 14.06 5.26
C VAL A 178 11.55 14.81 4.00
N ALA A 179 11.61 14.12 2.85
CA ALA A 179 11.93 14.74 1.56
C ALA A 179 10.89 15.79 1.15
N SER A 180 9.61 15.53 1.36
CA SER A 180 8.53 16.49 1.06
C SER A 180 8.60 17.74 1.93
N LYS A 181 8.96 17.59 3.21
CA LYS A 181 9.18 18.75 4.09
C LYS A 181 10.38 19.58 3.63
N THR A 182 11.45 18.93 3.19
CA THR A 182 12.60 19.62 2.59
C THR A 182 12.20 20.40 1.33
N ALA A 183 11.36 19.80 0.47
CA ALA A 183 10.91 20.41 -0.78
C ALA A 183 9.97 21.60 -0.58
N LEU A 184 9.04 21.49 0.36
CA LEU A 184 7.89 22.39 0.51
C LEU A 184 8.04 23.37 1.67
N GLY A 185 8.97 23.15 2.58
CA GLY A 185 9.21 24.04 3.72
C GLY A 185 7.94 24.30 4.54
N ASP A 186 7.65 25.59 4.77
CA ASP A 186 6.49 26.02 5.55
C ASP A 186 5.15 25.93 4.81
N LEU A 187 5.13 25.50 3.56
CA LEU A 187 3.87 25.26 2.84
C LEU A 187 3.07 24.10 3.47
N ILE A 188 3.75 23.13 4.06
CA ILE A 188 3.13 22.02 4.78
C ILE A 188 3.47 22.05 6.28
N THR A 189 2.56 21.55 7.11
CA THR A 189 2.79 21.48 8.56
C THR A 189 3.88 20.50 8.94
N ASN A 190 4.52 20.69 10.11
CA ASN A 190 5.38 19.66 10.70
C ASN A 190 4.57 18.49 11.28
N ARG A 191 3.31 18.78 11.71
CA ARG A 191 2.36 17.74 12.13
C ARG A 191 1.81 17.03 10.92
N TRP A 192 1.91 15.71 10.91
CA TRP A 192 1.48 14.88 9.80
C TRP A 192 0.83 13.58 10.27
N ALA A 193 -0.04 13.06 9.45
CA ALA A 193 -0.72 11.78 9.67
C ALA A 193 -0.51 10.87 8.45
N THR A 194 -0.97 9.64 8.55
CA THR A 194 -0.98 8.73 7.42
C THR A 194 -2.31 8.01 7.29
N ALA A 195 -2.65 7.60 6.07
CA ALA A 195 -3.75 6.70 5.78
C ALA A 195 -3.30 5.73 4.67
N GLY A 196 -3.82 4.52 4.67
CA GLY A 196 -3.47 3.55 3.65
C GLY A 196 -4.44 2.39 3.60
N HIS A 197 -4.51 1.75 2.42
CA HIS A 197 -5.45 0.67 2.15
C HIS A 197 -4.71 -0.62 1.80
N SER A 198 -5.22 -1.77 2.27
CA SER A 198 -4.71 -3.09 1.90
C SER A 198 -3.23 -3.27 2.27
N GLN A 199 -2.34 -3.47 1.28
CA GLN A 199 -0.88 -3.41 1.43
C GLN A 199 -0.46 -2.12 2.17
N GLY A 200 -1.00 -0.97 1.75
CA GLY A 200 -0.72 0.32 2.36
C GLY A 200 -1.26 0.44 3.79
N GLY A 201 -2.38 -0.20 4.11
CA GLY A 201 -2.89 -0.30 5.47
C GLY A 201 -1.92 -1.04 6.39
N ALA A 202 -1.27 -2.10 5.90
CA ALA A 202 -0.22 -2.80 6.63
C ALA A 202 1.04 -1.93 6.82
N ALA A 203 1.42 -1.14 5.80
CA ALA A 203 2.52 -0.18 5.89
C ALA A 203 2.25 0.91 6.93
N VAL A 204 1.01 1.43 7.00
CA VAL A 204 0.57 2.36 8.07
C VAL A 204 0.71 1.72 9.44
N TRP A 205 0.27 0.49 9.60
CA TRP A 205 0.40 -0.22 10.87
C TRP A 205 1.87 -0.36 11.28
N ALA A 206 2.72 -0.83 10.36
CA ALA A 206 4.17 -0.94 10.59
C ALA A 206 4.81 0.40 10.94
N LEU A 207 4.37 1.51 10.32
CA LEU A 207 4.86 2.85 10.63
C LEU A 207 4.52 3.26 12.06
N THR A 208 3.29 2.98 12.55
CA THR A 208 2.93 3.27 13.94
C THR A 208 3.75 2.49 14.97
N GLU A 209 4.29 1.33 14.58
CA GLU A 209 5.16 0.49 15.41
C GLU A 209 6.66 0.84 15.25
N SER A 210 7.02 1.73 14.30
CA SER A 210 8.41 1.99 13.93
C SER A 210 9.15 2.93 14.89
N GLU A 211 10.47 2.79 14.95
CA GLU A 211 11.32 3.68 15.73
C GLU A 211 11.42 5.08 15.10
N GLU A 212 11.24 5.21 13.78
CA GLU A 212 11.28 6.48 13.06
C GLU A 212 10.27 7.47 13.64
N VAL A 213 9.02 7.04 13.89
CA VAL A 213 8.00 7.92 14.49
C VAL A 213 8.16 8.08 15.99
N LYS A 214 8.75 7.11 16.68
CA LYS A 214 9.07 7.23 18.10
C LYS A 214 10.14 8.30 18.35
N LEU A 215 11.16 8.37 17.50
CA LEU A 215 12.21 9.38 17.59
C LEU A 215 11.67 10.78 17.29
N SER A 216 10.73 10.91 16.35
CA SER A 216 10.13 12.19 16.03
C SER A 216 9.23 12.75 17.15
N SER A 217 8.67 11.89 18.00
CA SER A 217 7.83 12.26 19.13
C SER A 217 8.62 12.62 20.42
N GLY A 218 9.94 12.43 20.43
CA GLY A 218 10.80 12.63 21.58
C GLY A 218 11.24 14.09 21.75
N SER A 219 11.00 14.68 22.93
CA SER A 219 11.20 16.09 23.31
C SER A 219 12.66 16.58 23.46
N ASN A 220 13.65 15.93 22.85
CA ASN A 220 15.06 16.26 23.00
C ASN A 220 15.78 16.75 21.73
N CYS A 221 15.06 17.03 20.65
CA CYS A 221 15.65 17.63 19.46
C CYS A 221 15.50 19.15 19.54
N GLU A 222 16.56 19.88 19.92
CA GLU A 222 16.67 21.33 19.78
C GLU A 222 16.81 21.79 18.32
N GLU A 223 16.55 20.91 17.33
CA GLU A 223 16.56 21.30 15.93
C GLU A 223 15.17 21.75 15.49
N GLU A 224 15.10 23.00 15.06
CA GLU A 224 13.96 23.61 14.37
C GLU A 224 13.41 22.67 13.31
N ALA A 225 12.14 22.26 13.48
CA ALA A 225 11.32 21.53 12.51
C ALA A 225 11.32 19.98 12.53
N ALA A 226 11.39 19.33 13.70
CA ALA A 226 11.10 17.90 13.79
C ALA A 226 9.68 17.59 13.31
N LEU A 227 9.52 16.60 12.42
CA LEU A 227 8.23 16.09 11.99
C LEU A 227 7.50 15.43 13.17
N GLU A 228 6.28 15.87 13.45
CA GLU A 228 5.42 15.30 14.51
C GLU A 228 4.40 14.35 13.86
N PHE A 229 4.58 13.05 14.02
CA PHE A 229 3.59 12.05 13.60
C PHE A 229 2.44 11.97 14.59
N ILE A 230 1.23 12.24 14.14
CA ILE A 230 0.03 12.36 15.01
C ILE A 230 -0.91 11.15 14.91
N GLY A 231 -0.61 10.17 14.08
CA GLY A 231 -1.34 8.91 13.99
C GLY A 231 -1.62 8.43 12.58
N GLY A 232 -2.18 7.23 12.48
CA GLY A 232 -2.42 6.54 11.22
C GLY A 232 -3.82 5.94 11.11
N VAL A 233 -4.29 5.78 9.86
CA VAL A 233 -5.52 5.06 9.52
C VAL A 233 -5.16 3.87 8.61
N ALA A 234 -5.38 2.66 9.10
CA ALA A 234 -5.17 1.42 8.35
C ALA A 234 -6.52 0.87 7.87
N ILE A 235 -6.76 0.89 6.56
CA ILE A 235 -8.04 0.49 5.96
C ILE A 235 -7.87 -0.88 5.30
N SER A 236 -8.69 -1.87 5.67
CA SER A 236 -8.62 -3.27 5.20
C SER A 236 -7.16 -3.78 5.15
N PRO A 237 -6.37 -3.62 6.22
CA PRO A 237 -4.93 -3.87 6.19
C PRO A 237 -4.60 -5.35 6.04
N ALA A 238 -3.51 -5.67 5.33
CA ALA A 238 -2.95 -7.02 5.22
C ALA A 238 -1.65 -7.18 6.05
N PRO A 239 -1.68 -7.06 7.39
CA PRO A 239 -0.48 -6.97 8.23
C PRO A 239 0.27 -8.29 8.42
N ARG A 240 -0.41 -9.45 8.24
CA ARG A 240 0.08 -10.79 8.54
C ARG A 240 -0.14 -11.73 7.37
N ILE A 241 0.73 -11.67 6.37
CA ILE A 241 0.52 -12.37 5.09
C ILE A 241 0.46 -13.89 5.22
N ALA A 242 1.26 -14.51 6.10
CA ALA A 242 1.21 -15.95 6.33
C ALA A 242 -0.13 -16.38 6.92
N ASP A 243 -0.66 -15.61 7.87
CA ASP A 243 -1.95 -15.86 8.50
C ASP A 243 -3.09 -15.63 7.51
N HIS A 244 -3.00 -14.62 6.63
CA HIS A 244 -3.96 -14.39 5.55
C HIS A 244 -4.02 -15.56 4.58
N VAL A 245 -2.87 -16.06 4.15
CA VAL A 245 -2.78 -17.22 3.26
C VAL A 245 -3.34 -18.48 3.94
N ALA A 246 -2.96 -18.74 5.20
CA ALA A 246 -3.46 -19.89 5.95
C ALA A 246 -4.98 -19.83 6.13
N THR A 247 -5.54 -18.68 6.51
CA THR A 247 -6.98 -18.48 6.66
C THR A 247 -7.70 -18.60 5.31
N GLY A 248 -7.15 -18.02 4.24
CA GLY A 248 -7.71 -18.13 2.89
C GLY A 248 -7.82 -19.57 2.40
N LEU A 249 -6.81 -20.40 2.69
CA LEU A 249 -6.83 -21.84 2.38
C LEU A 249 -7.89 -22.58 3.23
N GLN A 250 -7.98 -22.30 4.53
CA GLN A 250 -8.96 -22.92 5.42
C GLN A 250 -10.40 -22.57 5.05
N GLU A 251 -10.66 -21.33 4.64
CA GLU A 251 -11.98 -20.83 4.26
C GLU A 251 -12.32 -21.05 2.78
N ASN A 252 -11.42 -21.71 2.01
CA ASN A 252 -11.56 -21.94 0.57
C ASN A 252 -11.78 -20.64 -0.23
N ARG A 253 -11.07 -19.58 0.11
CA ARG A 253 -11.10 -18.28 -0.62
C ARG A 253 -10.28 -18.40 -1.90
N THR A 254 -10.80 -19.14 -2.87
CA THR A 254 -10.06 -19.53 -4.09
C THR A 254 -9.68 -18.30 -4.92
N GLU A 255 -10.63 -17.43 -5.21
CA GLU A 255 -10.41 -16.28 -6.10
C GLU A 255 -9.31 -15.32 -5.58
N PRO A 256 -9.33 -14.80 -4.34
CA PRO A 256 -8.24 -13.98 -3.83
C PRO A 256 -6.90 -14.71 -3.82
N MET A 257 -6.88 -15.99 -3.51
CA MET A 257 -5.65 -16.79 -3.55
C MET A 257 -5.07 -16.88 -4.96
N CYS A 258 -5.92 -17.03 -5.97
CA CYS A 258 -5.52 -17.09 -7.36
C CYS A 258 -5.05 -15.75 -7.90
N ALA A 259 -5.68 -14.65 -7.52
CA ALA A 259 -5.33 -13.32 -7.97
C ALA A 259 -4.05 -12.76 -7.30
N TYR A 260 -3.95 -12.87 -5.98
CA TYR A 260 -2.86 -12.25 -5.20
C TYR A 260 -1.69 -13.20 -4.91
N GLY A 261 -1.90 -14.50 -4.94
CA GLY A 261 -0.87 -15.49 -4.67
C GLY A 261 0.38 -15.37 -5.54
N PRO A 262 0.26 -15.09 -6.87
CA PRO A 262 1.41 -14.76 -7.71
C PRO A 262 2.29 -13.64 -7.16
N SER A 263 1.68 -12.56 -6.69
CA SER A 263 2.41 -11.42 -6.10
C SER A 263 3.04 -11.77 -4.74
N VAL A 264 2.41 -12.66 -3.95
CA VAL A 264 3.01 -13.17 -2.70
C VAL A 264 4.27 -14.00 -3.00
N TYR A 265 4.24 -14.83 -4.04
CA TYR A 265 5.43 -15.53 -4.51
C TYR A 265 6.55 -14.55 -4.91
N GLN A 266 6.23 -13.51 -5.67
CA GLN A 266 7.21 -12.48 -6.06
C GLN A 266 7.79 -11.76 -4.84
N ALA A 267 6.99 -11.52 -3.79
CA ALA A 267 7.47 -10.93 -2.54
C ALA A 267 8.54 -11.80 -1.86
N LEU A 268 8.30 -13.11 -1.78
CA LEU A 268 9.26 -14.05 -1.22
C LEU A 268 10.57 -14.10 -2.02
N GLU A 269 10.47 -14.19 -3.36
CA GLU A 269 11.63 -14.21 -4.24
C GLU A 269 12.43 -12.91 -4.19
N ALA A 270 11.77 -11.76 -4.05
CA ALA A 270 12.44 -10.47 -3.90
C ALA A 270 13.18 -10.36 -2.56
N ALA A 271 12.60 -10.88 -1.46
CA ALA A 271 13.19 -10.84 -0.14
C ALA A 271 14.32 -11.88 0.04
N GLN A 272 14.14 -13.06 -0.52
CA GLN A 272 15.09 -14.16 -0.45
C GLN A 272 14.97 -15.04 -1.69
N PRO A 273 15.82 -14.84 -2.72
CA PRO A 273 15.78 -15.64 -3.94
C PRO A 273 15.81 -17.14 -3.67
N GLY A 274 14.88 -17.87 -4.29
CA GLY A 274 14.71 -19.31 -4.13
C GLY A 274 13.81 -19.73 -2.96
N SER A 275 13.41 -18.80 -2.08
CA SER A 275 12.56 -19.13 -0.92
C SER A 275 11.11 -19.49 -1.30
N GLY A 276 10.65 -19.09 -2.48
CA GLY A 276 9.33 -19.44 -3.02
C GLY A 276 9.31 -20.74 -3.85
N ALA A 277 10.45 -21.41 -4.03
CA ALA A 277 10.60 -22.50 -5.01
C ALA A 277 9.63 -23.67 -4.78
N ASP A 278 9.38 -24.05 -3.52
CA ASP A 278 8.48 -25.13 -3.13
C ASP A 278 7.03 -24.67 -2.92
N MET A 279 6.80 -23.35 -2.99
CA MET A 279 5.49 -22.75 -2.81
C MET A 279 4.63 -22.94 -4.05
N ILE A 280 5.18 -22.73 -5.24
CA ILE A 280 4.41 -22.69 -6.49
C ILE A 280 4.59 -23.92 -7.36
N MET A 281 3.51 -24.26 -8.07
CA MET A 281 3.50 -25.35 -9.05
C MET A 281 4.27 -24.98 -10.32
N PRO A 282 4.79 -25.98 -11.09
CA PRO A 282 5.57 -25.71 -12.29
C PRO A 282 4.84 -24.89 -13.35
N ALA A 283 3.51 -25.02 -13.48
CA ALA A 283 2.71 -24.22 -14.39
C ALA A 283 2.74 -22.75 -13.99
N MET A 284 2.50 -22.45 -12.73
CA MET A 284 2.55 -21.08 -12.19
C MET A 284 3.95 -20.47 -12.31
N LYS A 285 5.02 -21.26 -12.08
CA LYS A 285 6.39 -20.79 -12.26
C LYS A 285 6.64 -20.28 -13.69
N LYS A 286 6.13 -20.99 -14.69
CA LYS A 286 6.20 -20.53 -16.10
C LYS A 286 5.40 -19.23 -16.33
N ARG A 287 4.22 -19.11 -15.70
CA ARG A 287 3.43 -17.85 -15.77
C ARG A 287 4.17 -16.68 -15.13
N MET A 288 4.88 -16.91 -14.02
CA MET A 288 5.68 -15.85 -13.39
C MET A 288 6.84 -15.38 -14.29
N SER A 289 7.51 -16.30 -14.96
CA SER A 289 8.54 -15.92 -15.96
C SER A 289 7.94 -15.12 -17.13
N LEU A 290 6.71 -15.44 -17.54
CA LEU A 290 6.00 -14.67 -18.56
C LEU A 290 5.62 -13.27 -18.03
N ALA A 291 5.10 -13.17 -16.81
CA ALA A 291 4.76 -11.89 -16.17
C ALA A 291 5.99 -10.96 -16.09
N GLU A 292 7.15 -11.51 -15.74
CA GLU A 292 8.43 -10.77 -15.70
C GLU A 292 8.84 -10.27 -17.09
N GLU A 293 8.76 -11.11 -18.12
CA GLU A 293 9.09 -10.72 -19.50
C GLU A 293 8.14 -9.63 -20.04
N LEU A 294 6.86 -9.70 -19.67
CA LEU A 294 5.86 -8.71 -20.06
C LEU A 294 5.98 -7.39 -19.25
N GLY A 295 6.74 -7.36 -18.17
CA GLY A 295 6.69 -6.24 -17.22
C GLY A 295 5.30 -6.04 -16.65
N ALA A 296 4.63 -7.16 -16.29
CA ALA A 296 3.23 -7.19 -15.90
C ALA A 296 2.97 -6.43 -14.59
N CYS A 297 1.93 -5.60 -14.57
CA CYS A 297 1.38 -5.04 -13.36
C CYS A 297 0.35 -6.00 -12.73
N PHE A 298 -0.43 -5.52 -11.78
CA PHE A 298 -1.26 -6.41 -10.97
C PHE A 298 -2.29 -7.18 -11.80
N ASP A 299 -3.03 -6.51 -12.69
CA ASP A 299 -4.16 -7.13 -13.38
C ASP A 299 -3.70 -8.24 -14.34
N VAL A 300 -2.58 -8.05 -15.05
CA VAL A 300 -2.00 -9.12 -15.87
C VAL A 300 -1.47 -10.26 -15.01
N THR A 301 -0.79 -9.95 -13.89
CA THR A 301 -0.26 -10.96 -12.97
C THR A 301 -1.38 -11.78 -12.33
N ALA A 302 -2.44 -11.13 -11.89
CA ALA A 302 -3.65 -11.77 -11.35
C ALA A 302 -4.36 -12.63 -12.40
N ALA A 303 -4.51 -12.11 -13.63
CA ALA A 303 -5.13 -12.84 -14.74
C ALA A 303 -4.40 -14.15 -15.06
N LEU A 304 -3.08 -14.18 -14.99
CA LEU A 304 -2.28 -15.39 -15.18
C LEU A 304 -2.51 -16.44 -14.07
N GLY A 305 -2.74 -15.99 -12.84
CA GLY A 305 -3.10 -16.88 -11.74
C GLY A 305 -4.55 -17.40 -11.85
N LEU A 306 -5.49 -16.50 -12.12
CA LEU A 306 -6.91 -16.84 -12.29
C LEU A 306 -7.11 -17.84 -13.44
N GLU A 307 -6.43 -17.65 -14.58
CA GLU A 307 -6.49 -18.58 -15.71
C GLU A 307 -6.15 -20.02 -15.29
N LEU A 308 -5.06 -20.22 -14.55
CA LEU A 308 -4.68 -21.55 -14.10
C LEU A 308 -5.69 -22.14 -13.10
N CYS A 309 -6.25 -21.32 -12.22
CA CYS A 309 -7.24 -21.77 -11.26
C CYS A 309 -8.55 -22.23 -11.90
N GLU A 310 -9.06 -21.45 -12.84
CA GLU A 310 -10.35 -21.74 -13.49
C GLU A 310 -10.23 -22.97 -14.40
N ASN A 311 -9.11 -23.15 -15.06
CA ASN A 311 -8.89 -24.26 -15.98
C ASN A 311 -8.41 -25.57 -15.33
N GLY A 312 -7.81 -25.47 -14.14
CA GLY A 312 -7.19 -26.60 -13.46
C GLY A 312 -7.91 -27.15 -12.26
N GLY A 313 -8.86 -26.42 -11.68
CA GLY A 313 -9.59 -26.86 -10.49
C GLY A 313 -9.19 -26.14 -9.19
N GLY A 314 -8.77 -24.88 -9.28
CA GLY A 314 -8.58 -24.01 -8.12
C GLY A 314 -7.13 -23.72 -7.76
N ALA A 315 -6.92 -23.18 -6.55
CA ALA A 315 -5.61 -22.72 -6.07
C ALA A 315 -4.53 -23.81 -6.01
N GLY A 316 -4.89 -25.08 -6.07
CA GLY A 316 -3.94 -26.22 -6.15
C GLY A 316 -3.13 -26.27 -7.44
N GLU A 317 -3.57 -25.58 -8.51
CA GLU A 317 -2.80 -25.44 -9.73
C GLU A 317 -1.69 -24.38 -9.62
N LEU A 318 -1.86 -23.43 -8.69
CA LEU A 318 -0.86 -22.41 -8.43
C LEU A 318 0.13 -22.84 -7.37
N PHE A 319 -0.39 -23.45 -6.29
CA PHE A 319 0.34 -23.68 -5.07
C PHE A 319 0.40 -25.15 -4.69
N ASN A 320 1.52 -25.56 -4.14
CA ASN A 320 1.62 -26.79 -3.41
C ASN A 320 0.83 -26.67 -2.09
N ALA A 321 -0.45 -27.05 -2.11
CA ALA A 321 -1.36 -26.91 -0.97
C ALA A 321 -0.85 -27.58 0.31
N THR A 322 -0.11 -28.67 0.19
CA THR A 322 0.50 -29.37 1.34
C THR A 322 1.65 -28.55 1.95
N ALA A 323 2.51 -27.98 1.10
CA ALA A 323 3.59 -27.10 1.56
C ALA A 323 3.03 -25.83 2.20
N MET A 324 1.98 -25.24 1.60
CA MET A 324 1.42 -23.95 2.03
C MET A 324 0.76 -23.98 3.42
N GLN A 325 0.32 -25.14 3.93
CA GLN A 325 -0.29 -25.22 5.25
C GLN A 325 0.62 -24.72 6.38
N HIS A 326 1.94 -24.88 6.23
CA HIS A 326 2.95 -24.44 7.20
C HIS A 326 4.25 -24.01 6.48
N TYR A 327 4.12 -23.16 5.47
CA TYR A 327 5.26 -22.73 4.65
C TYR A 327 6.18 -21.79 5.44
N GLN A 328 7.22 -22.36 6.05
CA GLN A 328 8.11 -21.62 6.96
C GLN A 328 8.69 -20.33 6.34
N PRO A 329 9.12 -20.29 5.06
CA PRO A 329 9.61 -19.02 4.46
C PRO A 329 8.59 -17.88 4.49
N LEU A 330 7.28 -18.20 4.39
CA LEU A 330 6.23 -17.17 4.46
C LEU A 330 6.04 -16.66 5.89
N TYR A 331 6.15 -17.55 6.89
CA TYR A 331 6.13 -17.13 8.31
C TYR A 331 7.38 -16.36 8.70
N ASP A 332 8.54 -16.71 8.17
CA ASP A 332 9.79 -15.97 8.38
C ASP A 332 9.70 -14.56 7.73
N PHE A 333 9.12 -14.48 6.54
CA PHE A 333 8.81 -13.19 5.88
C PHE A 333 7.85 -12.35 6.73
N GLN A 334 6.74 -12.92 7.21
CA GLN A 334 5.79 -12.25 8.09
C GLN A 334 6.47 -11.76 9.38
N ALA A 335 7.27 -12.60 10.03
CA ALA A 335 7.98 -12.24 11.27
C ALA A 335 8.94 -11.06 11.08
N LYS A 336 9.58 -10.99 9.91
CA LYS A 336 10.55 -9.94 9.56
C LYS A 336 9.88 -8.63 9.12
N TYR A 337 8.86 -8.71 8.29
CA TYR A 337 8.30 -7.56 7.58
C TYR A 337 6.85 -7.22 7.93
N GLY A 338 6.13 -8.11 8.61
CA GLY A 338 4.74 -7.90 8.98
C GLY A 338 4.55 -6.87 10.10
N ALA A 339 3.29 -6.55 10.35
CA ALA A 339 2.86 -5.65 11.41
C ALA A 339 1.77 -6.30 12.29
N GLY A 340 1.43 -5.67 13.41
CA GLY A 340 0.44 -6.24 14.33
C GLY A 340 0.89 -7.53 15.01
N LEU A 341 2.20 -7.74 15.13
CA LEU A 341 2.83 -8.95 15.68
C LEU A 341 3.23 -8.81 17.16
N GLY A 342 2.66 -7.84 17.87
CA GLY A 342 2.92 -7.60 19.30
C GLY A 342 4.01 -6.60 19.59
N LYS A 343 4.38 -5.76 18.62
CA LYS A 343 5.14 -4.53 18.88
C LYS A 343 4.21 -3.45 19.45
N LYS A 344 4.78 -2.57 20.28
CA LYS A 344 4.06 -1.39 20.78
C LYS A 344 3.84 -0.38 19.67
N THR A 345 2.65 0.22 19.65
CA THR A 345 2.38 1.37 18.81
C THR A 345 2.95 2.64 19.44
N ASN A 346 3.57 3.49 18.64
CA ASN A 346 4.17 4.76 19.08
C ASN A 346 3.27 5.97 18.83
N ALA A 347 2.18 5.79 18.08
CA ALA A 347 1.18 6.82 17.81
C ALA A 347 -0.22 6.19 17.70
N PRO A 348 -1.30 6.96 17.92
CA PRO A 348 -2.67 6.46 17.82
C PRO A 348 -2.96 5.92 16.41
N MET A 349 -3.76 4.86 16.33
CA MET A 349 -4.17 4.28 15.05
C MET A 349 -5.67 3.97 15.04
N LEU A 350 -6.30 4.21 13.89
CA LEU A 350 -7.62 3.70 13.55
C LEU A 350 -7.45 2.56 12.53
N VAL A 351 -7.95 1.39 12.85
CA VAL A 351 -8.09 0.26 11.93
C VAL A 351 -9.54 0.20 11.46
N VAL A 352 -9.75 0.25 10.16
CA VAL A 352 -11.07 0.08 9.54
C VAL A 352 -11.07 -1.23 8.78
N GLN A 353 -12.01 -2.13 9.10
CA GLN A 353 -12.12 -3.42 8.44
C GLN A 353 -13.57 -3.76 8.16
N SER A 354 -13.84 -4.42 7.04
CA SER A 354 -15.16 -4.96 6.73
C SER A 354 -15.21 -6.48 6.93
N GLN A 355 -16.32 -6.94 7.49
CA GLN A 355 -16.62 -8.38 7.60
C GLN A 355 -17.02 -8.98 6.24
N GLY A 356 -17.41 -8.13 5.28
CA GLY A 356 -17.68 -8.51 3.89
C GLY A 356 -16.44 -8.58 3.00
N ASP A 357 -15.26 -8.23 3.52
CA ASP A 357 -14.01 -8.26 2.77
C ASP A 357 -13.62 -9.70 2.40
N SER A 358 -13.75 -10.03 1.10
CA SER A 358 -13.41 -11.35 0.58
C SER A 358 -11.91 -11.53 0.36
N THR A 359 -11.15 -10.44 0.19
CA THR A 359 -9.72 -10.44 -0.11
C THR A 359 -8.88 -10.59 1.15
N VAL A 360 -9.16 -9.76 2.15
CA VAL A 360 -8.45 -9.77 3.43
C VAL A 360 -9.38 -10.33 4.53
N PRO A 361 -9.12 -11.54 5.05
CA PRO A 361 -9.92 -12.10 6.14
C PRO A 361 -9.95 -11.18 7.35
N TRP A 362 -11.12 -10.63 7.68
CA TRP A 362 -11.27 -9.68 8.79
C TRP A 362 -10.85 -10.25 10.14
N THR A 363 -10.93 -11.58 10.29
CA THR A 363 -10.52 -12.31 11.51
C THR A 363 -9.02 -12.13 11.78
N VAL A 364 -8.19 -12.17 10.74
CA VAL A 364 -6.74 -11.96 10.86
C VAL A 364 -6.43 -10.51 11.30
N THR A 365 -7.15 -9.54 10.74
CA THR A 365 -7.04 -8.13 11.15
C THR A 365 -7.49 -7.95 12.62
N TYR A 366 -8.57 -8.62 13.02
CA TYR A 366 -9.07 -8.60 14.39
C TYR A 366 -8.04 -9.16 15.38
N GLU A 367 -7.43 -10.30 15.08
CA GLU A 367 -6.38 -10.90 15.91
C GLU A 367 -5.12 -10.03 15.99
N ALA A 368 -4.76 -9.37 14.88
CA ALA A 368 -3.66 -8.41 14.87
C ALA A 368 -3.95 -7.21 15.78
N TRP A 369 -5.18 -6.68 15.74
CA TRP A 369 -5.64 -5.62 16.63
C TRP A 369 -5.59 -6.04 18.12
N GLU A 370 -6.13 -7.20 18.47
CA GLU A 370 -6.04 -7.71 19.86
C GLU A 370 -4.60 -7.87 20.33
N THR A 371 -3.72 -8.33 19.43
CA THR A 371 -2.29 -8.51 19.71
C THR A 371 -1.60 -7.18 19.98
N SER A 372 -1.88 -6.16 19.16
CA SER A 372 -1.35 -4.80 19.38
C SER A 372 -1.88 -4.17 20.66
N CYS A 373 -3.15 -4.37 20.99
CA CYS A 373 -3.73 -3.91 22.24
C CYS A 373 -3.06 -4.55 23.47
N LYS A 374 -2.78 -5.84 23.41
CA LYS A 374 -2.04 -6.56 24.48
C LYS A 374 -0.60 -6.09 24.62
N ALA A 375 0.05 -5.71 23.51
CA ALA A 375 1.41 -5.18 23.53
C ALA A 375 1.49 -3.79 24.18
N GLY A 376 0.40 -3.02 24.13
CA GLY A 376 0.31 -1.65 24.67
C GLY A 376 1.00 -0.63 23.77
N GLY A 377 1.18 0.57 24.30
CA GLY A 377 1.66 1.73 23.56
C GLY A 377 0.54 2.74 23.35
N ALA A 378 0.54 3.46 22.22
CA ALA A 378 -0.54 4.35 21.88
C ALA A 378 -1.82 3.56 21.52
N PRO A 379 -3.03 4.13 21.75
CA PRO A 379 -4.29 3.41 21.56
C PRO A 379 -4.56 3.05 20.10
N VAL A 380 -5.15 1.86 19.89
CA VAL A 380 -5.57 1.36 18.58
C VAL A 380 -7.09 1.14 18.59
N ALA A 381 -7.81 1.93 17.81
CA ALA A 381 -9.24 1.74 17.60
C ALA A 381 -9.49 0.81 16.41
N LEU A 382 -10.49 -0.08 16.53
CA LEU A 382 -10.97 -0.94 15.45
C LEU A 382 -12.42 -0.61 15.13
N SER A 383 -12.72 -0.35 13.87
CA SER A 383 -14.07 -0.20 13.34
C SER A 383 -14.39 -1.33 12.37
N LEU A 384 -15.44 -2.09 12.67
CA LEU A 384 -15.92 -3.19 11.84
C LEU A 384 -17.19 -2.80 11.09
N TYR A 385 -17.13 -2.93 9.78
CA TYR A 385 -18.23 -2.71 8.85
C TYR A 385 -18.85 -4.06 8.43
N PRO A 386 -20.17 -4.14 8.25
CA PRO A 386 -20.82 -5.44 8.08
C PRO A 386 -20.66 -6.09 6.69
N ALA A 387 -20.59 -5.31 5.60
CA ALA A 387 -20.80 -5.86 4.26
C ALA A 387 -20.08 -5.15 3.12
N LEU A 388 -19.15 -4.24 3.38
CA LEU A 388 -18.34 -3.65 2.31
C LEU A 388 -17.33 -4.66 1.81
N ASP A 389 -17.15 -4.75 0.48
CA ASP A 389 -16.03 -5.50 -0.08
C ASP A 389 -14.68 -4.78 0.16
N HIS A 390 -13.60 -5.42 -0.26
CA HIS A 390 -12.26 -4.90 -0.04
C HIS A 390 -12.06 -3.51 -0.64
N SER A 391 -12.46 -3.31 -1.90
CA SER A 391 -12.23 -2.08 -2.65
C SER A 391 -13.24 -0.98 -2.29
N ALA A 392 -14.45 -1.33 -1.85
CA ALA A 392 -15.47 -0.38 -1.40
C ALA A 392 -15.19 0.17 0.01
N THR A 393 -14.41 -0.53 0.83
CA THR A 393 -14.18 -0.13 2.22
C THR A 393 -13.59 1.28 2.37
N PRO A 394 -12.58 1.74 1.59
CA PRO A 394 -12.06 3.11 1.70
C PRO A 394 -13.13 4.17 1.49
N GLY A 395 -13.92 4.05 0.42
CA GLY A 395 -15.00 4.98 0.10
C GLY A 395 -16.14 4.92 1.10
N GLY A 396 -16.64 3.71 1.40
CA GLY A 396 -17.79 3.49 2.28
C GLY A 396 -17.56 3.90 3.73
N SER A 397 -16.32 3.91 4.20
CA SER A 397 -15.94 4.34 5.55
C SER A 397 -15.34 5.76 5.62
N SER A 398 -15.29 6.48 4.49
CA SER A 398 -14.57 7.75 4.37
C SER A 398 -15.04 8.82 5.37
N PHE A 399 -16.32 8.86 5.71
CA PHE A 399 -16.85 9.79 6.72
C PHE A 399 -16.19 9.61 8.10
N GLU A 400 -15.83 8.38 8.47
CA GLU A 400 -15.23 8.06 9.75
C GLU A 400 -13.72 8.36 9.74
N TRP A 401 -12.98 7.78 8.81
CA TRP A 401 -11.53 7.92 8.84
C TRP A 401 -11.05 9.34 8.50
N LEU A 402 -11.75 10.10 7.64
CA LEU A 402 -11.49 11.52 7.45
C LEU A 402 -11.83 12.33 8.70
N GLY A 403 -12.93 11.99 9.39
CA GLY A 403 -13.31 12.58 10.66
C GLY A 403 -12.24 12.34 11.74
N TRP A 404 -11.72 11.12 11.82
CA TRP A 404 -10.66 10.74 12.75
C TRP A 404 -9.37 11.53 12.47
N LEU A 405 -8.92 11.62 11.22
CA LEU A 405 -7.75 12.42 10.83
C LEU A 405 -7.93 13.89 11.23
N ARG A 406 -9.08 14.48 10.93
CA ARG A 406 -9.38 15.88 11.30
C ARG A 406 -9.22 16.09 12.80
N GLU A 407 -9.74 15.19 13.62
CA GLU A 407 -9.61 15.26 15.08
C GLU A 407 -8.15 15.19 15.54
N ARG A 408 -7.28 14.40 14.87
CA ARG A 408 -5.84 14.39 15.19
C ARG A 408 -5.20 15.74 14.89
N PHE A 409 -5.49 16.34 13.73
CA PHE A 409 -4.97 17.66 13.40
C PHE A 409 -5.52 18.76 14.34
N GLU A 410 -6.74 18.64 14.83
CA GLU A 410 -7.33 19.53 15.84
C GLU A 410 -6.75 19.31 17.25
N GLY A 411 -5.92 18.29 17.45
CA GLY A 411 -5.34 17.96 18.75
C GLY A 411 -6.34 17.38 19.76
N LYS A 412 -7.46 16.84 19.29
CA LYS A 412 -8.42 16.18 20.18
C LYS A 412 -7.79 14.92 20.78
N PRO A 413 -8.00 14.67 22.08
CA PRO A 413 -7.46 13.46 22.71
C PRO A 413 -8.07 12.20 22.09
N VAL A 414 -7.27 11.15 22.00
CA VAL A 414 -7.74 9.80 21.74
C VAL A 414 -8.08 9.17 23.08
N VAL A 415 -9.06 8.29 23.11
CA VAL A 415 -9.35 7.48 24.30
C VAL A 415 -8.12 6.60 24.57
N ASP A 416 -7.64 6.59 25.82
CA ASP A 416 -6.36 5.96 26.22
C ASP A 416 -6.36 4.43 26.15
N ASP A 417 -7.46 3.80 25.71
CA ASP A 417 -7.61 2.36 25.56
C ASP A 417 -7.89 1.94 24.13
N CYS A 418 -7.62 0.68 23.84
CA CYS A 418 -8.12 0.04 22.63
C CYS A 418 -9.64 -0.03 22.64
N THR A 419 -10.23 0.46 21.55
CA THR A 419 -11.68 0.48 21.39
C THR A 419 -12.11 -0.30 20.17
N LYS A 420 -13.25 -0.98 20.24
CA LYS A 420 -13.90 -1.63 19.11
C LYS A 420 -15.27 -1.03 18.86
N ARG A 421 -15.57 -0.71 17.62
CA ARG A 421 -16.88 -0.26 17.18
C ARG A 421 -17.40 -1.17 16.09
N ASP A 422 -18.60 -1.67 16.23
CA ASP A 422 -19.31 -2.42 15.20
C ASP A 422 -20.33 -1.50 14.54
N TYR A 423 -20.30 -1.40 13.22
CA TYR A 423 -21.28 -0.67 12.41
C TYR A 423 -22.40 -1.62 11.98
N THR A 424 -23.58 -1.05 11.77
CA THR A 424 -24.72 -1.77 11.21
C THR A 424 -25.10 -1.15 9.87
N ALA A 425 -25.45 -1.99 8.91
CA ALA A 425 -25.93 -1.52 7.63
C ALA A 425 -27.26 -0.79 7.76
N VAL A 426 -27.40 0.33 7.08
CA VAL A 426 -28.67 1.09 7.01
C VAL A 426 -29.69 0.35 6.14
N ALA A 427 -29.23 -0.33 5.09
CA ALA A 427 -30.04 -1.18 4.22
C ALA A 427 -29.69 -2.66 4.44
N LYS A 428 -30.53 -3.57 3.90
CA LYS A 428 -30.20 -5.00 3.89
C LYS A 428 -28.93 -5.26 3.06
N ALA A 429 -28.17 -6.30 3.41
CA ALA A 429 -26.92 -6.63 2.73
C ALA A 429 -27.10 -6.85 1.21
N ASP A 430 -28.25 -7.37 0.78
CA ASP A 430 -28.62 -7.55 -0.62
C ASP A 430 -28.91 -6.24 -1.39
N ALA A 431 -28.94 -5.10 -0.71
CA ALA A 431 -29.05 -3.78 -1.33
C ALA A 431 -27.68 -3.14 -1.67
N TYR A 432 -26.57 -3.79 -1.33
CA TYR A 432 -25.24 -3.31 -1.71
C TYR A 432 -24.84 -3.94 -3.03
N LEU A 433 -24.57 -3.10 -4.02
CA LEU A 433 -23.97 -3.56 -5.28
C LEU A 433 -22.45 -3.62 -5.08
N PRO A 434 -21.80 -4.74 -5.39
CA PRO A 434 -20.35 -4.80 -5.54
C PRO A 434 -19.86 -3.75 -6.54
N LEU A 435 -18.66 -3.21 -6.33
CA LEU A 435 -18.09 -2.19 -7.24
C LEU A 435 -17.92 -2.70 -8.67
N ASP A 436 -17.68 -3.98 -8.85
CA ASP A 436 -17.57 -4.66 -10.13
C ASP A 436 -18.90 -4.78 -10.90
N GLU A 437 -20.05 -4.64 -10.22
CA GLU A 437 -21.38 -4.58 -10.86
C GLU A 437 -21.83 -3.15 -11.19
N MET A 438 -21.03 -2.13 -10.85
CA MET A 438 -21.36 -0.72 -11.12
C MET A 438 -20.81 -0.17 -12.44
N HIS A 439 -20.30 -1.05 -13.33
CA HIS A 439 -19.74 -0.70 -14.65
C HIS A 439 -20.64 -1.09 -15.82
#